data_09a621513c13d806a391efc613f87fd6
#
_entry.id   09a621513c13d806a391efc613f87fd6
#
_cell.length_a   1.000
_cell.length_b   1.000
_cell.length_c   1.000
_cell.angle_alpha   90.00
_cell.angle_beta   90.00
_cell.angle_gamma   90.00
#
_symmetry.space_group_name_H-M   'P 1'
#
loop_
_entity.id
_entity.type
_entity.pdbx_description
1 polymer ?
#
loop_
_entity_poly.entity_id
_entity_poly.type
_entity_poly.pdbx_seq_one_letter_code
_entity_poly.pdbx_strand_id
1 'polypeptide(L)'
;MTGGHDTRVSLAALIAVRPGHRPRLIYRMHRARRADKRKGFTETDYARLLDAAHQQLGGPVVLVRDNLNTHTSGAMAELITSRDWLTVFRLPSYASELNPVEPVWSSLKRSLANLTKHNIDQLTALVKTRLRRMQYRPGLLDGFLAKTGLDLGNFHN
;
A
#
# COMPACT_ATOMS: atom_id res chain seq x y z
N MET A 1 15.21 -27.92 13.03
CA MET A 1 15.65 -26.55 12.74
C MET A 1 14.47 -25.67 12.44
N THR A 2 14.24 -24.75 13.33
CA THR A 2 13.08 -23.87 13.34
C THR A 2 13.39 -22.51 12.67
N GLY A 3 14.16 -22.50 11.60
CA GLY A 3 14.59 -21.27 10.93
C GLY A 3 13.49 -20.48 10.20
N GLY A 4 12.27 -21.02 10.10
CA GLY A 4 11.19 -20.41 9.33
C GLY A 4 10.28 -19.46 10.11
N HIS A 5 10.34 -19.45 11.44
CA HIS A 5 9.41 -18.70 12.27
C HIS A 5 9.88 -17.28 12.63
N ASP A 6 11.10 -16.93 12.32
CA ASP A 6 11.72 -15.69 12.75
C ASP A 6 11.74 -14.58 11.70
N THR A 7 11.12 -14.81 10.54
CA THR A 7 11.08 -13.81 9.48
C THR A 7 9.65 -13.38 9.19
N ARG A 8 9.43 -12.08 9.06
CA ARG A 8 8.13 -11.54 8.66
C ARG A 8 8.27 -10.72 7.38
N VAL A 9 7.20 -10.68 6.62
CA VAL A 9 7.06 -9.82 5.45
C VAL A 9 6.09 -8.70 5.80
N SER A 10 6.55 -7.47 5.64
CA SER A 10 5.71 -6.28 5.77
C SER A 10 5.44 -5.70 4.39
N LEU A 11 4.22 -5.24 4.19
CA LEU A 11 3.75 -4.69 2.93
C LEU A 11 3.16 -3.31 3.14
N ALA A 12 3.48 -2.40 2.24
CA ALA A 12 2.78 -1.13 2.11
C ALA A 12 2.40 -0.93 0.65
N ALA A 13 1.22 -0.41 0.41
CA ALA A 13 0.72 -0.20 -0.95
C ALA A 13 -0.11 1.07 -1.05
N LEU A 14 -0.11 1.63 -2.27
CA LEU A 14 -0.94 2.76 -2.67
C LEU A 14 -1.69 2.39 -3.94
N ILE A 15 -2.93 2.86 -4.06
CA ILE A 15 -3.59 2.95 -5.34
C ILE A 15 -3.51 4.40 -5.79
N ALA A 16 -2.77 4.64 -6.85
CA ALA A 16 -2.52 5.97 -7.40
C ALA A 16 -3.43 6.23 -8.59
N VAL A 17 -4.15 7.34 -8.56
CA VAL A 17 -5.10 7.72 -9.60
C VAL A 17 -4.74 9.10 -10.12
N ARG A 18 -4.61 9.22 -11.43
CA ARG A 18 -4.49 10.49 -12.13
C ARG A 18 -5.63 10.62 -13.12
N PRO A 19 -6.34 11.76 -13.16
CA PRO A 19 -7.41 11.97 -14.14
C PRO A 19 -6.96 11.68 -15.56
N GLY A 20 -7.76 10.89 -16.30
CA GLY A 20 -7.45 10.51 -17.69
C GLY A 20 -6.45 9.36 -17.83
N HIS A 21 -5.97 8.79 -16.74
CA HIS A 21 -5.03 7.68 -16.72
C HIS A 21 -5.60 6.46 -15.98
N ARG A 22 -5.05 5.29 -16.28
CA ARG A 22 -5.42 4.06 -15.59
C ARG A 22 -4.91 4.10 -14.14
N PRO A 23 -5.65 3.54 -13.17
CA PRO A 23 -5.17 3.44 -11.79
C PRO A 23 -3.94 2.54 -11.73
N ARG A 24 -3.06 2.82 -10.80
CA ARG A 24 -1.82 2.07 -10.60
C ARG A 24 -1.73 1.60 -9.16
N LEU A 25 -1.27 0.37 -8.99
CA LEU A 25 -0.90 -0.17 -7.69
C LEU A 25 0.61 -0.03 -7.52
N ILE A 26 1.01 0.67 -6.48
CA ILE A 26 2.42 0.87 -6.11
C ILE A 26 2.61 0.23 -4.76
N TYR A 27 3.59 -0.65 -4.60
CA TYR A 27 3.83 -1.34 -3.35
C TYR A 27 5.31 -1.48 -3.05
N ARG A 28 5.59 -1.69 -1.76
CA ARG A 28 6.92 -2.07 -1.28
C ARG A 28 6.79 -3.24 -0.32
N MET A 29 7.78 -4.10 -0.35
CA MET A 29 7.91 -5.22 0.58
C MET A 29 9.16 -5.05 1.41
N HIS A 30 9.05 -5.39 2.68
CA HIS A 30 10.18 -5.44 3.59
C HIS A 30 10.19 -6.79 4.30
N ARG A 31 11.34 -7.45 4.26
CA ARG A 31 11.59 -8.69 5.01
C ARG A 31 12.44 -8.34 6.22
N ALA A 32 11.97 -8.70 7.40
CA ALA A 32 12.69 -8.47 8.64
C ALA A 32 12.78 -9.77 9.43
N ARG A 33 13.94 -10.01 10.06
CA ARG A 33 14.06 -11.05 11.08
C ARG A 33 13.40 -10.56 12.37
N ARG A 34 12.80 -11.47 13.13
CA ARG A 34 12.17 -11.18 14.40
C ARG A 34 13.14 -10.54 15.41
N ALA A 35 14.42 -10.89 15.32
CA ALA A 35 15.50 -10.34 16.13
C ALA A 35 15.83 -8.89 15.77
N ASP A 36 15.47 -8.44 14.58
CA ASP A 36 15.69 -7.05 14.18
C ASP A 36 14.76 -6.14 14.98
N LYS A 37 15.33 -5.15 15.65
CA LYS A 37 14.58 -4.13 16.40
C LYS A 37 13.63 -3.33 15.51
N ARG A 38 13.82 -3.42 14.20
CA ARG A 38 13.07 -2.74 13.17
C ARG A 38 11.84 -3.56 12.80
N LYS A 39 10.71 -3.23 13.40
CA LYS A 39 9.43 -3.91 13.16
C LYS A 39 8.66 -3.22 12.04
N GLY A 40 8.82 -3.69 10.81
CA GLY A 40 8.03 -3.21 9.68
C GLY A 40 8.62 -2.00 8.96
N PHE A 41 7.75 -1.21 8.33
CA PHE A 41 8.16 -0.04 7.56
C PHE A 41 8.55 1.13 8.46
N THR A 42 9.64 1.79 8.08
CA THR A 42 10.06 3.05 8.70
C THR A 42 9.49 4.24 7.92
N GLU A 43 9.62 5.43 8.49
CA GLU A 43 9.25 6.67 7.83
C GLU A 43 10.01 6.83 6.50
N THR A 44 11.26 6.39 6.42
CA THR A 44 12.04 6.40 5.18
C THR A 44 11.41 5.52 4.10
N ASP A 45 10.90 4.36 4.48
CA ASP A 45 10.22 3.46 3.54
C ASP A 45 8.93 4.08 2.99
N TYR A 46 8.15 4.72 3.87
CA TYR A 46 6.95 5.46 3.44
C TYR A 46 7.29 6.64 2.55
N ALA A 47 8.37 7.36 2.86
CA ALA A 47 8.86 8.45 2.02
C ALA A 47 9.19 7.97 0.61
N ARG A 48 9.89 6.86 0.49
CA ARG A 48 10.22 6.25 -0.82
C ARG A 48 8.98 5.85 -1.60
N LEU A 49 7.97 5.31 -0.92
CA LEU A 49 6.71 4.94 -1.54
C LEU A 49 5.97 6.17 -2.09
N LEU A 50 5.89 7.23 -1.30
CA LEU A 50 5.26 8.50 -1.69
C LEU A 50 6.03 9.20 -2.81
N ASP A 51 7.36 9.23 -2.75
CA ASP A 51 8.19 9.81 -3.78
C ASP A 51 8.05 9.06 -5.12
N ALA A 52 7.95 7.74 -5.07
CA ALA A 52 7.67 6.91 -6.25
C ALA A 52 6.30 7.24 -6.86
N ALA A 53 5.28 7.39 -6.01
CA ALA A 53 3.94 7.79 -6.46
C ALA A 53 3.96 9.17 -7.11
N HIS A 54 4.63 10.14 -6.50
CA HIS A 54 4.78 11.48 -7.04
C HIS A 54 5.47 11.46 -8.41
N GLN A 55 6.54 10.69 -8.54
CA GLN A 55 7.26 10.55 -9.79
C GLN A 55 6.39 9.97 -10.91
N GLN A 56 5.56 8.98 -10.58
CA GLN A 56 4.67 8.35 -11.55
C GLN A 56 3.46 9.21 -11.91
N LEU A 57 2.90 9.94 -10.95
CA LEU A 57 1.75 10.81 -11.18
C LEU A 57 2.13 12.15 -11.84
N GLY A 58 3.33 12.64 -11.60
CA GLY A 58 3.86 13.82 -12.28
C GLY A 58 3.24 15.15 -11.88
N GLY A 59 2.75 15.28 -10.65
CA GLY A 59 2.14 16.53 -10.17
C GLY A 59 1.85 16.49 -8.68
N PRO A 60 1.13 17.47 -8.14
CA PRO A 60 0.72 17.47 -6.74
C PRO A 60 -0.06 16.21 -6.40
N VAL A 61 0.16 15.68 -5.21
CA VAL A 61 -0.42 14.43 -4.73
C VAL A 61 -1.31 14.70 -3.54
N VAL A 62 -2.52 14.17 -3.58
CA VAL A 62 -3.40 14.08 -2.42
C VAL A 62 -3.37 12.65 -1.93
N LEU A 63 -2.87 12.45 -0.72
CA LEU A 63 -2.82 11.15 -0.08
C LEU A 63 -4.02 11.00 0.85
N VAL A 64 -4.80 9.95 0.62
CA VAL A 64 -5.85 9.53 1.55
C VAL A 64 -5.36 8.29 2.27
N ARG A 65 -5.33 8.33 3.58
CA ARG A 65 -4.82 7.22 4.41
C ARG A 65 -5.73 6.92 5.59
N ASP A 66 -5.61 5.71 6.10
CA ASP A 66 -6.27 5.33 7.33
C ASP A 66 -5.71 6.08 8.53
N ASN A 67 -6.55 6.26 9.56
CA ASN A 67 -6.16 6.89 10.81
C ASN A 67 -5.56 5.84 11.77
N LEU A 68 -4.44 5.22 11.37
CA LEU A 68 -3.71 4.29 12.23
C LEU A 68 -2.71 5.04 13.10
N ASN A 69 -2.69 4.71 14.39
CA ASN A 69 -1.85 5.38 15.39
C ASN A 69 -0.33 5.26 15.11
N THR A 70 0.08 4.30 14.31
CA THR A 70 1.49 4.06 13.97
C THR A 70 2.10 5.16 13.08
N HIS A 71 1.31 6.10 12.60
CA HIS A 71 1.75 7.11 11.63
C HIS A 71 1.77 8.53 12.19
N THR A 72 1.68 8.67 13.52
CA THR A 72 1.65 9.98 14.19
C THR A 72 2.99 10.43 14.74
N SER A 73 4.10 9.81 14.31
CA SER A 73 5.44 10.22 14.77
C SER A 73 5.81 11.63 14.26
N GLY A 74 6.64 12.33 15.01
CA GLY A 74 7.18 13.61 14.60
C GLY A 74 7.95 13.52 13.28
N ALA A 75 8.67 12.42 13.07
CA ALA A 75 9.39 12.15 11.82
C ALA A 75 8.45 12.05 10.62
N MET A 76 7.27 11.45 10.79
CA MET A 76 6.27 11.38 9.72
C MET A 76 5.68 12.76 9.42
N ALA A 77 5.43 13.57 10.44
CA ALA A 77 4.95 14.94 10.27
C ALA A 77 5.97 15.80 9.49
N GLU A 78 7.25 15.69 9.83
CA GLU A 78 8.32 16.38 9.11
C GLU A 78 8.41 15.92 7.65
N LEU A 79 8.30 14.63 7.42
CA LEU A 79 8.31 14.05 6.08
C LEU A 79 7.19 14.63 5.21
N ILE A 80 6.00 14.74 5.75
CA ILE A 80 4.84 15.31 5.07
C ILE A 80 5.05 16.81 4.83
N THR A 81 5.48 17.54 5.84
CA THR A 81 5.68 19.00 5.77
C THR A 81 6.80 19.38 4.81
N SER A 82 7.84 18.56 4.68
CA SER A 82 8.96 18.83 3.79
C SER A 82 8.62 18.67 2.30
N ARG A 83 7.46 18.11 1.99
CA ARG A 83 7.00 17.89 0.60
C ARG A 83 5.86 18.84 0.27
N ASP A 84 6.17 19.91 -0.41
CA ASP A 84 5.19 20.95 -0.81
C ASP A 84 4.12 20.44 -1.77
N TRP A 85 4.41 19.36 -2.49
CA TRP A 85 3.50 18.73 -3.44
C TRP A 85 2.51 17.73 -2.78
N LEU A 86 2.65 17.48 -1.47
CA LEU A 86 1.88 16.46 -0.74
C LEU A 86 0.86 17.09 0.19
N THR A 87 -0.40 16.72 0.00
CA THR A 87 -1.51 17.02 0.93
C THR A 87 -2.07 15.71 1.47
N VAL A 88 -2.24 15.61 2.78
CA VAL A 88 -2.67 14.38 3.43
C VAL A 88 -4.04 14.56 4.08
N PHE A 89 -4.96 13.65 3.77
CA PHE A 89 -6.25 13.52 4.44
C PHE A 89 -6.30 12.17 5.15
N ARG A 90 -6.73 12.19 6.40
CA ARG A 90 -6.94 10.96 7.18
C ARG A 90 -8.40 10.57 7.14
N LEU A 91 -8.66 9.30 6.81
CA LEU A 91 -9.99 8.74 6.94
C LEU A 91 -10.34 8.59 8.42
N PRO A 92 -11.61 8.79 8.80
CA PRO A 92 -12.06 8.44 10.15
C PRO A 92 -11.76 6.98 10.47
N SER A 93 -11.50 6.67 11.73
CA SER A 93 -11.14 5.31 12.16
C SER A 93 -12.22 4.26 11.85
N TYR A 94 -13.48 4.70 11.72
CA TYR A 94 -14.61 3.82 11.39
C TYR A 94 -14.86 3.67 9.89
N ALA A 95 -14.08 4.31 9.04
CA ALA A 95 -14.31 4.38 7.60
C ALA A 95 -13.16 3.75 6.80
N SER A 96 -12.52 2.70 7.33
CA SER A 96 -11.42 2.00 6.66
C SER A 96 -11.87 1.36 5.34
N GLU A 97 -13.13 1.00 5.20
CA GLU A 97 -13.69 0.46 3.95
C GLU A 97 -13.69 1.46 2.80
N LEU A 98 -13.52 2.75 3.07
CA LEU A 98 -13.35 3.78 2.05
C LEU A 98 -11.94 3.80 1.45
N ASN A 99 -11.02 3.02 2.01
CA ASN A 99 -9.66 2.89 1.46
C ASN A 99 -9.64 1.77 0.40
N PRO A 100 -9.39 2.08 -0.87
CA PRO A 100 -9.41 1.08 -1.95
C PRO A 100 -8.27 0.05 -1.86
N VAL A 101 -7.29 0.26 -0.99
CA VAL A 101 -6.21 -0.71 -0.72
C VAL A 101 -6.73 -1.90 0.11
N GLU A 102 -7.80 -1.73 0.90
CA GLU A 102 -8.36 -2.83 1.69
C GLU A 102 -8.77 -4.05 0.85
N PRO A 103 -9.45 -3.90 -0.30
CA PRO A 103 -9.70 -5.04 -1.18
C PRO A 103 -8.44 -5.71 -1.73
N VAL A 104 -7.34 -4.98 -1.90
CA VAL A 104 -6.05 -5.56 -2.28
C VAL A 104 -5.59 -6.55 -1.21
N TRP A 105 -5.63 -6.13 0.06
CA TRP A 105 -5.28 -6.99 1.19
C TRP A 105 -6.21 -8.18 1.33
N SER A 106 -7.50 -7.98 1.18
CA SER A 106 -8.51 -9.06 1.25
C SER A 106 -8.28 -10.10 0.16
N SER A 107 -8.02 -9.66 -1.07
CA SER A 107 -7.70 -10.54 -2.19
C SER A 107 -6.41 -11.33 -1.96
N LEU A 108 -5.38 -10.66 -1.44
CA LEU A 108 -4.11 -11.29 -1.12
C LEU A 108 -4.27 -12.34 -0.02
N LYS A 109 -4.96 -12.02 1.07
CA LYS A 109 -5.23 -12.95 2.17
C LYS A 109 -5.98 -14.19 1.70
N ARG A 110 -6.98 -14.03 0.83
CA ARG A 110 -7.72 -15.17 0.25
C ARG A 110 -6.82 -16.06 -0.59
N SER A 111 -5.91 -15.47 -1.35
CA SER A 111 -4.93 -16.23 -2.14
C SER A 111 -3.96 -17.02 -1.27
N LEU A 112 -3.64 -16.53 -0.08
CA LEU A 112 -2.70 -17.14 0.85
C LEU A 112 -3.36 -18.14 1.80
N ALA A 113 -4.68 -18.08 1.98
CA ALA A 113 -5.42 -18.90 2.95
C ALA A 113 -5.33 -20.40 2.68
N ASN A 114 -5.16 -20.80 1.43
CA ASN A 114 -5.08 -22.21 1.01
C ASN A 114 -3.64 -22.73 0.94
N LEU A 115 -2.67 -21.93 1.38
CA LEU A 115 -1.28 -22.34 1.35
C LEU A 115 -0.93 -23.13 2.60
N THR A 116 -0.44 -24.33 2.40
CA THR A 116 0.24 -25.08 3.43
C THR A 116 1.61 -24.46 3.70
N LYS A 117 2.22 -24.82 4.81
CA LYS A 117 3.48 -24.27 5.30
C LYS A 117 4.48 -23.92 4.17
N HIS A 118 4.74 -22.65 3.96
CA HIS A 118 5.75 -22.17 3.03
C HIS A 118 6.88 -21.49 3.79
N ASN A 119 8.08 -21.61 3.26
CA ASN A 119 9.19 -20.81 3.76
C ASN A 119 8.99 -19.33 3.31
N ILE A 120 9.76 -18.44 3.91
CA ILE A 120 9.65 -16.99 3.65
C ILE A 120 9.93 -16.63 2.19
N ASP A 121 10.81 -17.38 1.52
CA ASP A 121 11.14 -17.11 0.11
C ASP A 121 9.95 -17.46 -0.80
N GLN A 122 9.30 -18.57 -0.55
CA GLN A 122 8.09 -18.98 -1.28
C GLN A 122 6.95 -18.00 -1.05
N LEU A 123 6.74 -17.59 0.20
CA LEU A 123 5.72 -16.61 0.55
C LEU A 123 5.99 -15.27 -0.14
N THR A 124 7.22 -14.77 -0.08
CA THR A 124 7.61 -13.52 -0.73
C THR A 124 7.39 -13.57 -2.23
N ALA A 125 7.81 -14.65 -2.89
CA ALA A 125 7.63 -14.85 -4.32
C ALA A 125 6.15 -14.87 -4.71
N LEU A 126 5.32 -15.56 -3.93
CA LEU A 126 3.90 -15.65 -4.19
C LEU A 126 3.20 -14.29 -4.03
N VAL A 127 3.51 -13.57 -2.98
CA VAL A 127 2.97 -12.22 -2.73
C VAL A 127 3.33 -11.29 -3.88
N LYS A 128 4.59 -11.26 -4.30
CA LYS A 128 5.05 -10.47 -5.44
C LYS A 128 4.30 -10.83 -6.72
N THR A 129 4.11 -12.11 -6.98
CA THR A 129 3.39 -12.58 -8.16
C THR A 129 1.94 -12.10 -8.16
N ARG A 130 1.26 -12.18 -7.02
CA ARG A 130 -0.13 -11.73 -6.89
C ARG A 130 -0.27 -10.23 -7.04
N LEU A 131 0.59 -9.45 -6.40
CA LEU A 131 0.59 -8.00 -6.52
C LEU A 131 0.90 -7.54 -7.94
N ARG A 132 1.86 -8.19 -8.59
CA ARG A 132 2.21 -7.90 -9.97
C ARG A 132 1.04 -8.16 -10.92
N ARG A 133 0.29 -9.24 -10.72
CA ARG A 133 -0.92 -9.53 -11.49
C ARG A 133 -1.97 -8.44 -11.34
N MET A 134 -2.14 -7.93 -10.13
CA MET A 134 -3.06 -6.80 -9.87
C MET A 134 -2.59 -5.53 -10.57
N GLN A 135 -1.28 -5.25 -10.60
CA GLN A 135 -0.72 -4.10 -11.31
C GLN A 135 -1.06 -4.11 -12.81
N TYR A 136 -1.10 -5.30 -13.41
CA TYR A 136 -1.43 -5.46 -14.84
C TYR A 136 -2.93 -5.58 -15.12
N ARG A 137 -3.77 -5.38 -14.11
CA ARG A 137 -5.23 -5.44 -14.23
C ARG A 137 -5.89 -4.13 -13.79
N PRO A 138 -5.81 -3.07 -14.60
CA PRO A 138 -6.41 -1.78 -14.22
C PRO A 138 -7.91 -1.86 -13.95
N GLY A 139 -8.64 -2.72 -14.66
CA GLY A 139 -10.07 -2.95 -14.43
C GLY A 139 -10.37 -3.50 -13.03
N LEU A 140 -9.48 -4.33 -12.46
CA LEU A 140 -9.60 -4.82 -11.09
C LEU A 140 -9.40 -3.67 -10.10
N LEU A 141 -8.42 -2.80 -10.33
CA LEU A 141 -8.16 -1.62 -9.50
C LEU A 141 -9.32 -0.62 -9.59
N ASP A 142 -9.89 -0.41 -10.77
CA ASP A 142 -11.10 0.40 -10.96
C ASP A 142 -12.27 -0.16 -10.14
N GLY A 143 -12.43 -1.48 -10.10
CA GLY A 143 -13.44 -2.14 -9.27
C GLY A 143 -13.22 -1.91 -7.78
N PHE A 144 -11.99 -1.92 -7.32
CA PHE A 144 -11.66 -1.62 -5.92
C PHE A 144 -11.98 -0.17 -5.56
N LEU A 145 -11.69 0.76 -6.45
CA LEU A 145 -12.03 2.17 -6.29
C LEU A 145 -13.55 2.36 -6.25
N ALA A 146 -14.28 1.72 -7.16
CA ALA A 146 -15.74 1.82 -7.24
C ALA A 146 -16.43 1.33 -5.96
N LYS A 147 -15.91 0.28 -5.33
CA LYS A 147 -16.46 -0.28 -4.07
C LYS A 147 -16.42 0.71 -2.91
N THR A 148 -15.52 1.67 -2.94
CA THR A 148 -15.41 2.67 -1.86
C THR A 148 -16.53 3.70 -1.90
N GLY A 149 -17.21 3.85 -3.02
CA GLY A 149 -18.16 4.91 -3.24
C GLY A 149 -17.57 6.30 -3.33
N LEU A 150 -16.24 6.42 -3.31
CA LEU A 150 -15.55 7.69 -3.50
C LEU A 150 -15.76 8.16 -4.93
N ASP A 151 -16.33 9.35 -5.08
CA ASP A 151 -16.42 10.00 -6.38
C ASP A 151 -15.11 10.75 -6.64
N LEU A 152 -14.24 10.12 -7.42
CA LEU A 152 -12.98 10.74 -7.86
C LEU A 152 -13.16 11.62 -9.11
N GLY A 153 -14.42 11.90 -9.46
CA GLY A 153 -14.77 12.61 -10.68
C GLY A 153 -14.80 11.69 -11.91
N ASN A 154 -15.58 12.08 -12.90
CA ASN A 154 -15.56 11.41 -14.19
C ASN A 154 -14.25 11.75 -14.90
N PHE A 155 -13.27 10.89 -14.76
CA PHE A 155 -11.97 11.03 -15.40
C PHE A 155 -11.96 10.59 -16.86
N HIS A 156 -13.12 10.23 -17.39
CA HIS A 156 -13.30 9.84 -18.77
C HIS A 156 -13.92 11.01 -19.55
N ASN A 157 -13.07 11.91 -19.98
CA ASN A 157 -13.35 12.80 -21.10
C ASN A 157 -12.34 12.53 -22.20
#